data_0904683112d04e1b61eed48f84049fcd
#
_entry.id   0904683112d04e1b61eed48f84049fcd
#
_cell.length_a   1.000
_cell.length_b   1.000
_cell.length_c   1.000
_cell.angle_alpha   90.00
_cell.angle_beta   90.00
_cell.angle_gamma   90.00
#
_symmetry.space_group_name_H-M   'P 1'
#
loop_
_entity.id
_entity.type
_entity.pdbx_description
1 polymer ?
#
loop_
_entity_poly.entity_id
_entity_poly.type
_entity_poly.pdbx_seq_one_letter_code
_entity_poly.pdbx_strand_id
1 'polypeptide(L)'
;MQVPSERAQNGLLVALAGLAVAASAFAFWSVNRPPSSADVSDGTTTAAASIPQPTTDTRRPDSAGVTTTAPATSEPTTDTSDPTETDASPTPTAAPPVLPTVAGWLEALGDDDAHLLVLGDGYSNMPSQWVQLWGRLEGRERPVQIHHWGEAADRTFNDPIELSDVDGPELTIWSASRAGATVDSAVQRYDRFVGEADDVDAVLVTLGLSSTFEDVPGSLDALVGAIDDDLPVLVTVGPAGLFNRGVSDAIADWADENDDRVSLVDLRGEAPDLANAEQWATAFGRALDEAGTITP
;
A
#
# COMPACT_ATOMS: atom_id res chain seq x y z
N MET A 1 -22.31 41.45 -37.69
CA MET A 1 -21.36 40.48 -37.12
C MET A 1 -21.48 39.19 -37.93
N GLN A 2 -20.42 38.77 -38.64
CA GLN A 2 -20.45 37.52 -39.40
C GLN A 2 -20.10 36.37 -38.50
N VAL A 3 -20.99 35.38 -38.41
CA VAL A 3 -20.75 34.14 -37.68
C VAL A 3 -19.72 33.30 -38.48
N PRO A 4 -18.63 32.83 -37.85
CA PRO A 4 -17.65 31.99 -38.55
C PRO A 4 -18.30 30.70 -39.05
N SER A 5 -17.89 30.21 -40.20
CA SER A 5 -18.43 28.98 -40.78
C SER A 5 -18.07 27.77 -39.89
N GLU A 6 -18.94 26.74 -39.85
CA GLU A 6 -18.73 25.49 -39.03
C GLU A 6 -17.37 24.85 -39.27
N ARG A 7 -16.83 24.93 -40.50
CA ARG A 7 -15.48 24.41 -40.82
C ARG A 7 -14.37 25.20 -40.12
N ALA A 8 -14.54 26.50 -39.91
CA ALA A 8 -13.59 27.33 -39.19
C ALA A 8 -13.66 27.06 -37.67
N GLN A 9 -14.84 26.78 -37.13
CA GLN A 9 -15.02 26.40 -35.72
C GLN A 9 -14.43 25.04 -35.42
N ASN A 10 -14.65 24.04 -36.28
CA ASN A 10 -14.07 22.70 -36.10
C ASN A 10 -12.52 22.71 -36.22
N GLY A 11 -11.98 23.52 -37.15
CA GLY A 11 -10.53 23.71 -37.25
C GLY A 11 -9.90 24.33 -36.00
N LEU A 12 -10.59 25.31 -35.39
CA LEU A 12 -10.16 25.96 -34.16
C LEU A 12 -10.20 25.00 -32.96
N LEU A 13 -11.24 24.18 -32.85
CA LEU A 13 -11.34 23.16 -31.77
C LEU A 13 -10.24 22.10 -31.85
N VAL A 14 -9.96 21.60 -33.06
CA VAL A 14 -8.86 20.64 -33.28
C VAL A 14 -7.50 21.25 -32.94
N ALA A 15 -7.27 22.52 -33.32
CA ALA A 15 -6.02 23.21 -32.99
C ALA A 15 -5.86 23.46 -31.48
N LEU A 16 -6.94 23.83 -30.78
CA LEU A 16 -6.95 24.00 -29.33
C LEU A 16 -6.71 22.68 -28.58
N ALA A 17 -7.36 21.59 -29.02
CA ALA A 17 -7.13 20.26 -28.46
C ALA A 17 -5.67 19.80 -28.65
N GLY A 18 -5.09 19.99 -29.84
CA GLY A 18 -3.70 19.68 -30.11
C GLY A 18 -2.72 20.48 -29.25
N LEU A 19 -3.03 21.75 -28.99
CA LEU A 19 -2.20 22.63 -28.17
C LEU A 19 -2.26 22.23 -26.67
N ALA A 20 -3.43 21.81 -26.19
CA ALA A 20 -3.60 21.31 -24.83
C ALA A 20 -2.80 20.02 -24.58
N VAL A 21 -2.85 19.07 -25.54
CA VAL A 21 -2.06 17.82 -25.47
C VAL A 21 -0.56 18.11 -25.48
N ALA A 22 -0.10 19.01 -26.36
CA ALA A 22 1.30 19.39 -26.43
C ALA A 22 1.80 20.09 -25.15
N ALA A 23 0.97 20.95 -24.56
CA ALA A 23 1.30 21.63 -23.30
C ALA A 23 1.36 20.64 -22.11
N SER A 24 0.47 19.67 -22.07
CA SER A 24 0.47 18.62 -21.04
C SER A 24 1.72 17.72 -21.17
N ALA A 25 2.07 17.30 -22.37
CA ALA A 25 3.28 16.51 -22.64
C ALA A 25 4.56 17.28 -22.28
N PHE A 26 4.62 18.59 -22.56
CA PHE A 26 5.75 19.43 -22.20
C PHE A 26 5.88 19.64 -20.69
N ALA A 27 4.77 19.84 -19.99
CA ALA A 27 4.75 19.96 -18.55
C ALA A 27 5.23 18.66 -17.89
N PHE A 28 4.73 17.51 -18.33
CA PHE A 28 5.17 16.20 -17.87
C PHE A 28 6.67 15.97 -18.10
N TRP A 29 7.17 16.31 -19.30
CA TRP A 29 8.60 16.17 -19.63
C TRP A 29 9.49 17.11 -18.82
N SER A 30 9.05 18.33 -18.52
CA SER A 30 9.85 19.31 -17.77
C SER A 30 9.95 18.95 -16.27
N VAL A 31 8.92 18.30 -15.69
CA VAL A 31 8.90 17.85 -14.29
C VAL A 31 9.74 16.58 -14.11
N ASN A 32 9.73 15.68 -15.10
CA ASN A 32 10.46 14.40 -15.03
C ASN A 32 11.89 14.47 -15.61
N ARG A 33 12.41 15.65 -15.88
CA ARG A 33 13.79 15.78 -16.37
C ARG A 33 14.77 15.55 -15.21
N PRO A 34 15.69 14.57 -15.29
CA PRO A 34 16.74 14.44 -14.29
C PRO A 34 17.54 15.75 -14.25
N PRO A 35 17.97 16.21 -13.06
CA PRO A 35 18.78 17.42 -12.96
C PRO A 35 20.02 17.28 -13.84
N SER A 36 20.18 18.19 -14.80
CA SER A 36 21.38 18.25 -15.62
C SER A 36 22.56 18.42 -14.68
N SER A 37 23.54 17.52 -14.75
CA SER A 37 24.85 17.70 -14.12
C SER A 37 25.46 18.97 -14.73
N ALA A 38 25.23 20.10 -14.11
CA ALA A 38 25.88 21.34 -14.51
C ALA A 38 27.35 21.19 -14.17
N ASP A 39 28.19 21.31 -15.17
CA ASP A 39 29.64 21.44 -15.11
C ASP A 39 30.03 22.33 -13.93
N VAL A 40 30.81 21.78 -13.01
CA VAL A 40 31.56 22.56 -12.02
C VAL A 40 32.72 23.20 -12.76
N SER A 41 32.48 24.37 -13.32
CA SER A 41 33.55 25.26 -13.76
C SER A 41 34.00 26.11 -12.59
N ASP A 42 35.26 25.92 -12.25
CA ASP A 42 36.11 26.68 -11.35
C ASP A 42 35.90 28.21 -11.48
N GLY A 43 35.70 28.90 -10.36
CA GLY A 43 35.58 30.37 -10.34
C GLY A 43 35.48 30.96 -8.93
N THR A 44 36.57 30.91 -8.22
CA THR A 44 37.11 31.89 -7.26
C THR A 44 36.17 32.94 -6.59
N THR A 45 36.20 32.94 -5.26
CA THR A 45 36.32 34.07 -4.29
C THR A 45 35.06 34.59 -3.58
N THR A 46 35.13 34.46 -2.27
CA THR A 46 34.84 35.39 -1.17
C THR A 46 33.43 35.42 -0.61
N ALA A 47 33.26 34.94 0.57
CA ALA A 47 32.97 35.59 1.85
C ALA A 47 32.43 34.57 2.87
N ALA A 48 33.18 34.42 3.93
CA ALA A 48 32.83 33.63 5.10
C ALA A 48 31.65 34.24 5.85
N ALA A 49 30.64 33.44 6.11
CA ALA A 49 29.73 33.65 7.21
C ALA A 49 29.80 32.42 8.11
N SER A 50 30.44 32.58 9.24
CA SER A 50 30.63 31.60 10.29
C SER A 50 29.30 31.27 10.96
N ILE A 51 28.87 30.02 10.88
CA ILE A 51 27.80 29.48 11.73
C ILE A 51 28.47 28.82 12.94
N PRO A 52 28.09 29.15 14.18
CA PRO A 52 28.68 28.54 15.36
C PRO A 52 28.23 27.08 15.51
N GLN A 53 29.19 26.16 15.62
CA GLN A 53 28.98 24.79 16.04
C GLN A 53 28.61 24.73 17.53
N PRO A 54 27.63 23.92 17.93
CA PRO A 54 27.46 23.59 19.34
C PRO A 54 28.52 22.56 19.76
N THR A 55 29.26 22.95 20.78
CA THR A 55 30.23 22.09 21.46
C THR A 55 29.54 20.98 22.23
N THR A 56 29.86 19.75 21.89
CA THR A 56 29.54 18.55 22.67
C THR A 56 30.37 18.55 23.96
N ASP A 57 29.70 18.71 25.10
CA ASP A 57 30.29 18.48 26.41
C ASP A 57 30.13 17.02 26.81
N THR A 58 31.23 16.32 26.73
CA THR A 58 31.37 14.93 27.15
C THR A 58 31.56 14.89 28.67
N ARG A 59 30.53 14.58 29.41
CA ARG A 59 30.65 14.25 30.85
C ARG A 59 30.13 12.85 31.13
N ARG A 60 31.09 11.96 31.30
CA ARG A 60 30.96 10.62 31.83
C ARG A 60 30.89 10.69 33.36
N PRO A 61 29.94 10.08 34.03
CA PRO A 61 30.09 9.70 35.43
C PRO A 61 30.53 8.24 35.57
N ASP A 62 31.50 8.11 36.47
CA ASP A 62 32.16 6.92 36.90
C ASP A 62 31.26 5.87 37.57
N SER A 63 31.76 4.64 37.47
CA SER A 63 31.35 3.45 38.15
C SER A 63 31.40 3.56 39.69
N ALA A 64 30.41 2.99 40.35
CA ALA A 64 30.53 2.28 41.64
C ALA A 64 29.21 1.55 41.91
N GLY A 65 29.24 0.31 42.13
CA GLY A 65 29.39 -0.47 43.26
C GLY A 65 28.61 -1.77 43.14
N VAL A 66 29.31 -2.83 43.01
CA VAL A 66 28.91 -4.22 43.18
C VAL A 66 28.42 -4.44 44.62
N THR A 67 27.26 -5.05 44.79
CA THR A 67 26.98 -5.80 46.03
C THR A 67 26.29 -7.11 45.67
N THR A 68 27.09 -8.16 45.79
CA THR A 68 26.76 -9.57 45.76
C THR A 68 26.02 -9.93 47.02
N THR A 69 24.87 -10.57 46.94
CA THR A 69 24.31 -11.33 48.05
C THR A 69 23.90 -12.70 47.53
N ALA A 70 24.56 -13.71 48.05
CA ALA A 70 24.43 -15.12 47.74
C ALA A 70 23.31 -15.80 48.53
N PRO A 71 22.98 -17.05 48.27
CA PRO A 71 21.65 -17.62 48.24
C PRO A 71 21.24 -18.28 49.58
N ALA A 72 19.95 -18.30 49.85
CA ALA A 72 19.37 -19.15 50.89
C ALA A 72 18.87 -20.46 50.28
N THR A 73 19.50 -21.53 50.68
CA THR A 73 19.09 -22.91 50.49
C THR A 73 17.86 -23.21 51.31
N SER A 74 16.80 -23.70 50.69
CA SER A 74 15.65 -24.32 51.39
C SER A 74 15.50 -25.76 50.89
N GLU A 75 15.51 -26.67 51.83
CA GLU A 75 15.40 -28.12 51.69
C GLU A 75 13.99 -28.54 51.16
N PRO A 76 13.89 -29.71 50.50
CA PRO A 76 12.64 -30.21 49.94
C PRO A 76 11.83 -30.96 51.02
N THR A 77 10.63 -30.54 51.22
CA THR A 77 9.56 -31.33 51.90
C THR A 77 8.91 -32.25 50.88
N THR A 78 9.14 -33.53 51.02
CA THR A 78 8.39 -34.61 50.36
C THR A 78 6.99 -34.66 50.94
N ASP A 79 5.98 -34.27 50.17
CA ASP A 79 4.61 -34.58 50.44
C ASP A 79 4.07 -35.54 49.37
N THR A 80 3.79 -36.75 49.82
CA THR A 80 3.25 -37.85 49.06
C THR A 80 1.77 -37.61 48.90
N SER A 81 1.36 -37.11 47.75
CA SER A 81 -0.06 -37.02 47.39
C SER A 81 -0.39 -38.03 46.29
N ASP A 82 -1.35 -38.85 46.62
CA ASP A 82 -2.02 -39.88 45.83
C ASP A 82 -2.34 -39.45 44.36
N PRO A 83 -2.18 -40.33 43.36
CA PRO A 83 -2.54 -39.99 41.99
C PRO A 83 -4.05 -39.97 41.81
N THR A 84 -4.65 -38.79 41.87
CA THR A 84 -5.98 -38.60 41.33
C THR A 84 -5.93 -38.73 39.80
N GLU A 85 -6.59 -39.73 39.25
CA GLU A 85 -6.83 -39.87 37.80
C GLU A 85 -7.47 -38.56 37.29
N THR A 86 -6.65 -37.75 36.66
CA THR A 86 -7.12 -36.59 35.92
C THR A 86 -7.63 -37.09 34.57
N ASP A 87 -8.96 -37.11 34.46
CA ASP A 87 -9.66 -37.29 33.20
C ASP A 87 -9.09 -36.30 32.19
N ALA A 88 -8.31 -36.80 31.26
CA ALA A 88 -7.66 -35.98 30.21
C ALA A 88 -8.77 -35.51 29.29
N SER A 89 -9.23 -34.27 29.53
CA SER A 89 -10.10 -33.56 28.58
C SER A 89 -9.39 -33.56 27.22
N PRO A 90 -10.04 -33.96 26.11
CA PRO A 90 -9.39 -33.99 24.82
C PRO A 90 -8.89 -32.59 24.49
N THR A 91 -7.61 -32.45 24.21
CA THR A 91 -7.03 -31.23 23.69
C THR A 91 -7.80 -30.87 22.43
N PRO A 92 -8.38 -29.66 22.33
CA PRO A 92 -9.05 -29.26 21.10
C PRO A 92 -8.06 -29.40 19.93
N THR A 93 -8.41 -30.22 18.97
CA THR A 93 -7.66 -30.30 17.70
C THR A 93 -7.75 -28.91 17.08
N ALA A 94 -6.62 -28.25 16.92
CA ALA A 94 -6.56 -26.97 16.21
C ALA A 94 -7.21 -27.17 14.82
N ALA A 95 -8.11 -26.28 14.45
CA ALA A 95 -8.66 -26.26 13.10
C ALA A 95 -7.49 -26.13 12.11
N PRO A 96 -7.57 -26.78 10.94
CA PRO A 96 -6.55 -26.59 9.91
C PRO A 96 -6.45 -25.10 9.58
N PRO A 97 -5.26 -24.58 9.30
CA PRO A 97 -5.11 -23.20 8.87
C PRO A 97 -5.98 -22.95 7.65
N VAL A 98 -6.77 -21.88 7.70
CA VAL A 98 -7.54 -21.44 6.53
C VAL A 98 -6.56 -20.77 5.61
N LEU A 99 -6.40 -21.29 4.38
CA LEU A 99 -5.56 -20.65 3.38
C LEU A 99 -6.14 -19.27 3.03
N PRO A 100 -5.30 -18.24 2.81
CA PRO A 100 -5.77 -16.95 2.37
C PRO A 100 -6.46 -17.09 1.00
N THR A 101 -7.66 -16.54 0.90
CA THR A 101 -8.45 -16.56 -0.33
C THR A 101 -9.01 -15.17 -0.59
N VAL A 102 -9.30 -14.86 -1.86
CA VAL A 102 -9.99 -13.60 -2.20
C VAL A 102 -11.34 -13.52 -1.48
N ALA A 103 -12.05 -14.64 -1.33
CA ALA A 103 -13.31 -14.69 -0.57
C ALA A 103 -13.09 -14.35 0.91
N GLY A 104 -12.04 -14.87 1.56
CA GLY A 104 -11.71 -14.52 2.95
C GLY A 104 -11.28 -13.06 3.12
N TRP A 105 -10.60 -12.48 2.13
CA TRP A 105 -10.28 -11.06 2.11
C TRP A 105 -11.55 -10.20 1.96
N LEU A 106 -12.52 -10.62 1.14
CA LEU A 106 -13.83 -9.97 1.02
C LEU A 106 -14.66 -10.11 2.30
N GLU A 107 -14.60 -11.27 2.97
CA GLU A 107 -15.29 -11.50 4.25
C GLU A 107 -14.79 -10.53 5.34
N ALA A 108 -13.47 -10.24 5.38
CA ALA A 108 -12.91 -9.26 6.31
C ALA A 108 -13.40 -7.82 6.05
N LEU A 109 -13.87 -7.53 4.85
CA LEU A 109 -14.45 -6.23 4.48
C LEU A 109 -16.00 -6.24 4.50
N GLY A 110 -16.64 -7.33 4.96
CA GLY A 110 -18.04 -7.65 4.72
C GLY A 110 -19.06 -6.87 5.54
N ASP A 111 -19.53 -7.47 6.65
CA ASP A 111 -20.83 -7.12 7.26
C ASP A 111 -20.79 -5.94 8.25
N ASP A 112 -19.62 -5.62 8.80
CA ASP A 112 -19.42 -4.52 9.76
C ASP A 112 -18.70 -3.32 9.10
N ASP A 113 -18.52 -2.24 9.84
CA ASP A 113 -17.62 -1.16 9.43
C ASP A 113 -16.21 -1.74 9.27
N ALA A 114 -15.57 -1.48 8.13
CA ALA A 114 -14.31 -2.11 7.78
C ALA A 114 -13.27 -1.09 7.28
N HIS A 115 -12.00 -1.38 7.55
CA HIS A 115 -10.87 -0.53 7.24
C HIS A 115 -9.87 -1.25 6.33
N LEU A 116 -9.75 -0.77 5.10
CA LEU A 116 -8.84 -1.31 4.10
C LEU A 116 -7.59 -0.44 3.98
N LEU A 117 -6.42 -1.00 4.26
CA LEU A 117 -5.15 -0.36 3.93
C LEU A 117 -4.72 -0.71 2.50
N VAL A 118 -4.52 0.28 1.65
CA VAL A 118 -4.02 0.10 0.28
C VAL A 118 -2.58 0.57 0.18
N LEU A 119 -1.66 -0.36 -0.04
CA LEU A 119 -0.25 -0.08 -0.32
C LEU A 119 -0.05 0.00 -1.83
N GLY A 120 0.08 1.22 -2.36
CA GLY A 120 0.01 1.45 -3.80
C GLY A 120 1.01 2.45 -4.34
N ASP A 121 1.00 2.57 -5.65
CA ASP A 121 1.87 3.47 -6.43
C ASP A 121 1.12 4.62 -7.11
N GLY A 122 1.69 5.18 -8.17
CA GLY A 122 1.15 6.34 -8.88
C GLY A 122 -0.18 6.12 -9.59
N TYR A 123 -0.65 4.87 -9.74
CA TYR A 123 -1.98 4.57 -10.29
C TYR A 123 -3.09 4.51 -9.24
N SER A 124 -2.74 4.65 -7.95
CA SER A 124 -3.69 4.57 -6.83
C SER A 124 -3.66 5.77 -5.88
N ASN A 125 -2.78 6.76 -6.11
CA ASN A 125 -2.52 7.86 -5.18
C ASN A 125 -3.38 9.12 -5.34
N MET A 126 -4.27 9.18 -6.32
CA MET A 126 -5.02 10.39 -6.66
C MET A 126 -6.53 10.11 -6.82
N PRO A 127 -7.40 11.13 -6.62
CA PRO A 127 -8.85 10.99 -6.75
C PRO A 127 -9.36 10.49 -8.11
N SER A 128 -8.58 10.61 -9.17
CA SER A 128 -8.93 10.12 -10.51
C SER A 128 -8.36 8.75 -10.83
N GLN A 129 -7.69 8.11 -9.87
CA GLN A 129 -7.04 6.83 -10.06
C GLN A 129 -7.94 5.66 -9.66
N TRP A 130 -7.52 4.45 -10.04
CA TRP A 130 -8.37 3.28 -10.05
C TRP A 130 -8.92 2.88 -8.67
N VAL A 131 -8.14 3.01 -7.59
CA VAL A 131 -8.59 2.66 -6.23
C VAL A 131 -9.78 3.49 -5.80
N GLN A 132 -9.73 4.83 -5.97
CA GLN A 132 -10.89 5.66 -5.65
C GLN A 132 -12.08 5.41 -6.57
N LEU A 133 -11.84 5.09 -7.85
CA LEU A 133 -12.92 4.75 -8.79
C LEU A 133 -13.55 3.41 -8.43
N TRP A 134 -12.78 2.41 -7.97
CA TRP A 134 -13.31 1.18 -7.41
C TRP A 134 -14.11 1.46 -6.12
N GLY A 135 -13.60 2.26 -5.19
CA GLY A 135 -14.36 2.68 -4.02
C GLY A 135 -15.71 3.35 -4.36
N ARG A 136 -15.80 4.06 -5.49
CA ARG A 136 -17.10 4.58 -6.00
C ARG A 136 -18.01 3.50 -6.57
N LEU A 137 -17.48 2.38 -7.05
CA LEU A 137 -18.30 1.23 -7.45
C LEU A 137 -18.87 0.54 -6.22
N GLU A 138 -18.05 0.26 -5.21
CA GLU A 138 -18.48 -0.25 -3.90
C GLU A 138 -19.50 0.68 -3.23
N GLY A 139 -19.31 1.98 -3.37
CA GLY A 139 -20.18 3.02 -2.85
C GLY A 139 -21.62 3.04 -3.43
N ARG A 140 -21.95 2.13 -4.34
CA ARG A 140 -23.34 1.91 -4.79
C ARG A 140 -24.12 0.99 -3.86
N GLU A 141 -23.42 0.19 -3.06
CA GLU A 141 -23.99 -0.86 -2.23
C GLU A 141 -23.83 -0.59 -0.74
N ARG A 142 -22.76 0.16 -0.35
CA ARG A 142 -22.45 0.51 1.04
C ARG A 142 -21.83 1.92 1.14
N PRO A 143 -21.83 2.57 2.34
CA PRO A 143 -21.07 3.80 2.56
C PRO A 143 -19.59 3.55 2.31
N VAL A 144 -18.91 4.45 1.59
CA VAL A 144 -17.47 4.38 1.34
C VAL A 144 -16.84 5.75 1.50
N GLN A 145 -15.76 5.82 2.25
CA GLN A 145 -14.87 6.97 2.31
C GLN A 145 -13.42 6.57 1.99
N ILE A 146 -12.63 7.52 1.53
CA ILE A 146 -11.21 7.29 1.21
C ILE A 146 -10.34 8.41 1.77
N HIS A 147 -9.27 8.01 2.44
CA HIS A 147 -8.18 8.88 2.88
C HIS A 147 -6.96 8.67 1.98
N HIS A 148 -6.54 9.69 1.27
CA HIS A 148 -5.28 9.62 0.52
C HIS A 148 -4.09 10.06 1.37
N TRP A 149 -2.97 9.35 1.23
CA TRP A 149 -1.73 9.76 1.89
C TRP A 149 -1.28 11.15 1.44
N GLY A 150 -0.94 12.00 2.41
CA GLY A 150 -0.48 13.37 2.17
C GLY A 150 0.97 13.40 1.66
N GLU A 151 1.19 13.13 0.37
CA GLU A 151 2.53 12.98 -0.24
C GLU A 151 3.49 14.15 0.03
N ALA A 152 2.98 15.39 0.04
CA ALA A 152 3.82 16.57 0.23
C ALA A 152 4.41 16.67 1.63
N ALA A 153 3.65 16.28 2.65
CA ALA A 153 4.08 16.28 4.04
C ALA A 153 4.73 14.96 4.45
N ASP A 154 4.36 13.86 3.79
CA ASP A 154 4.78 12.46 4.03
C ASP A 154 4.66 12.06 5.51
N ARG A 155 3.53 12.40 6.14
CA ARG A 155 3.34 12.21 7.60
C ARG A 155 2.03 11.58 8.00
N THR A 156 0.92 11.93 7.33
CA THR A 156 -0.42 11.51 7.70
C THR A 156 -1.31 11.46 6.47
N PHE A 157 -2.44 10.80 6.60
CA PHE A 157 -3.49 10.83 5.61
C PHE A 157 -4.18 12.21 5.58
N ASN A 158 -4.73 12.55 4.43
CA ASN A 158 -5.57 13.74 4.26
C ASN A 158 -6.97 13.49 4.84
N ASP A 159 -7.75 14.55 4.98
CA ASP A 159 -9.16 14.46 5.35
C ASP A 159 -9.90 13.50 4.40
N PRO A 160 -10.93 12.76 4.90
CA PRO A 160 -11.67 11.80 4.10
C PRO A 160 -12.42 12.46 2.93
N ILE A 161 -12.54 11.71 1.85
CA ILE A 161 -13.42 12.01 0.73
C ILE A 161 -14.54 10.99 0.75
N GLU A 162 -15.77 11.45 1.02
CA GLU A 162 -16.95 10.60 0.91
C GLU A 162 -17.19 10.22 -0.56
N LEU A 163 -17.37 8.95 -0.83
CA LEU A 163 -17.58 8.40 -2.18
C LEU A 163 -19.02 7.99 -2.43
N SER A 164 -19.83 7.85 -1.37
CA SER A 164 -21.25 7.49 -1.43
C SER A 164 -22.04 8.10 -0.28
N ASP A 165 -23.36 8.10 -0.41
CA ASP A 165 -24.34 8.60 0.54
C ASP A 165 -25.41 7.55 0.90
N VAL A 166 -25.14 6.27 0.65
CA VAL A 166 -26.03 5.16 1.02
C VAL A 166 -25.87 4.81 2.51
N ASP A 167 -26.88 4.16 3.10
CA ASP A 167 -26.82 3.67 4.49
C ASP A 167 -26.27 2.23 4.53
N GLY A 168 -25.54 1.90 5.59
CA GLY A 168 -25.03 0.55 5.81
C GLY A 168 -23.70 0.54 6.58
N PRO A 169 -23.04 -0.61 6.71
CA PRO A 169 -21.69 -0.72 7.24
C PRO A 169 -20.70 0.02 6.34
N GLU A 170 -19.86 0.89 6.91
CA GLU A 170 -18.95 1.74 6.16
C GLU A 170 -17.66 1.02 5.77
N LEU A 171 -17.18 1.25 4.54
CA LEU A 171 -15.83 0.91 4.12
C LEU A 171 -14.95 2.16 4.13
N THR A 172 -13.98 2.20 5.03
CA THR A 172 -12.93 3.22 5.06
C THR A 172 -11.69 2.73 4.33
N ILE A 173 -11.27 3.42 3.26
CA ILE A 173 -10.09 3.11 2.47
C ILE A 173 -8.94 4.03 2.87
N TRP A 174 -7.88 3.48 3.46
CA TRP A 174 -6.62 4.16 3.76
C TRP A 174 -5.66 3.97 2.59
N SER A 175 -5.69 4.87 1.60
CA SER A 175 -4.82 4.80 0.42
C SER A 175 -3.42 5.32 0.73
N ALA A 176 -2.55 4.44 1.23
CA ALA A 176 -1.13 4.67 1.46
C ALA A 176 -0.32 4.61 0.16
N SER A 177 -0.85 5.21 -0.89
CA SER A 177 -0.32 5.18 -2.24
C SER A 177 0.47 6.46 -2.56
N ARG A 178 1.56 6.33 -3.32
CA ARG A 178 2.41 7.45 -3.71
C ARG A 178 2.88 7.37 -5.16
N ALA A 179 3.03 8.54 -5.78
CA ALA A 179 3.74 8.62 -7.06
C ALA A 179 5.20 8.15 -6.90
N GLY A 180 5.62 7.22 -7.76
CA GLY A 180 6.98 6.66 -7.73
C GLY A 180 7.26 5.69 -6.58
N ALA A 181 6.24 5.25 -5.85
CA ALA A 181 6.42 4.21 -4.83
C ALA A 181 6.88 2.90 -5.47
N THR A 182 7.84 2.24 -4.82
CA THR A 182 8.31 0.90 -5.10
C THR A 182 7.92 -0.02 -3.93
N VAL A 183 8.02 -1.33 -4.10
CA VAL A 183 7.76 -2.28 -3.01
C VAL A 183 8.71 -2.01 -1.83
N ASP A 184 10.01 -1.85 -2.08
CA ASP A 184 11.00 -1.52 -1.05
C ASP A 184 10.66 -0.20 -0.31
N SER A 185 10.19 0.82 -1.04
CA SER A 185 9.78 2.07 -0.42
C SER A 185 8.52 1.96 0.43
N ALA A 186 7.64 1.00 0.12
CA ALA A 186 6.47 0.70 0.94
C ALA A 186 6.87 0.00 2.25
N VAL A 187 7.81 -0.95 2.21
CA VAL A 187 8.41 -1.57 3.40
C VAL A 187 8.92 -0.50 4.37
N GLN A 188 9.71 0.45 3.88
CA GLN A 188 10.31 1.50 4.70
C GLN A 188 9.29 2.44 5.37
N ARG A 189 8.06 2.45 4.90
CA ARG A 189 6.99 3.34 5.39
C ARG A 189 5.83 2.62 6.06
N TYR A 190 5.82 1.31 6.03
CA TYR A 190 4.69 0.50 6.49
C TYR A 190 4.25 0.87 7.91
N ASP A 191 5.17 0.90 8.88
CA ASP A 191 4.89 1.28 10.26
C ASP A 191 4.22 2.65 10.38
N ARG A 192 4.59 3.59 9.49
CA ARG A 192 4.01 4.93 9.48
C ARG A 192 2.59 4.92 8.93
N PHE A 193 2.34 4.12 7.89
CA PHE A 193 1.01 4.00 7.32
C PHE A 193 0.03 3.38 8.31
N VAL A 194 0.42 2.28 8.94
CA VAL A 194 -0.39 1.59 9.96
C VAL A 194 -0.57 2.46 11.20
N GLY A 195 0.47 3.21 11.62
CA GLY A 195 0.36 4.11 12.78
C GLY A 195 -0.57 5.31 12.59
N GLU A 196 -0.97 5.61 11.36
CA GLU A 196 -1.87 6.72 11.00
C GLU A 196 -3.23 6.22 10.46
N ALA A 197 -3.36 4.93 10.15
CA ALA A 197 -4.63 4.29 9.82
C ALA A 197 -5.29 3.77 11.10
N ASP A 198 -6.62 3.84 11.17
CA ASP A 198 -7.37 3.23 12.26
C ASP A 198 -7.62 1.75 11.94
N ASP A 199 -7.60 0.90 12.92
CA ASP A 199 -8.02 -0.52 12.98
C ASP A 199 -8.13 -1.25 11.63
N VAL A 200 -7.00 -1.54 10.97
CA VAL A 200 -6.96 -2.18 9.65
C VAL A 200 -7.48 -3.61 9.71
N ASP A 201 -8.48 -3.94 8.88
CA ASP A 201 -9.09 -5.27 8.79
C ASP A 201 -8.54 -6.10 7.62
N ALA A 202 -8.06 -5.43 6.56
CA ALA A 202 -7.47 -6.09 5.40
C ALA A 202 -6.44 -5.19 4.70
N VAL A 203 -5.53 -5.81 3.96
CA VAL A 203 -4.50 -5.10 3.18
C VAL A 203 -4.62 -5.43 1.71
N LEU A 204 -4.55 -4.39 0.85
CA LEU A 204 -4.41 -4.51 -0.59
C LEU A 204 -3.03 -4.01 -1.03
N VAL A 205 -2.24 -4.88 -1.65
CA VAL A 205 -0.95 -4.53 -2.25
C VAL A 205 -1.11 -4.35 -3.75
N THR A 206 -0.87 -3.13 -4.25
CA THR A 206 -0.99 -2.75 -5.66
C THR A 206 0.21 -1.91 -6.07
N LEU A 207 1.37 -2.54 -6.07
CA LEU A 207 2.68 -1.95 -6.37
C LEU A 207 3.28 -2.57 -7.63
N GLY A 208 4.30 -1.93 -8.19
CA GLY A 208 5.08 -2.50 -9.29
C GLY A 208 5.42 -1.52 -10.41
N LEU A 209 4.67 -0.43 -10.57
CA LEU A 209 4.93 0.58 -11.62
C LEU A 209 6.37 1.10 -11.60
N SER A 210 6.91 1.36 -10.43
CA SER A 210 8.25 1.94 -10.22
C SER A 210 9.31 0.92 -9.79
N SER A 211 8.97 -0.35 -9.65
CA SER A 211 9.80 -1.41 -9.06
C SER A 211 10.78 -2.09 -10.04
N THR A 212 11.08 -1.48 -11.20
CA THR A 212 11.86 -2.08 -12.29
C THR A 212 13.30 -2.44 -11.90
N PHE A 213 13.87 -1.77 -10.89
CA PHE A 213 15.29 -1.87 -10.54
C PHE A 213 15.53 -2.41 -9.12
N GLU A 214 14.53 -3.01 -8.50
CA GLU A 214 14.64 -3.62 -7.18
C GLU A 214 14.48 -5.15 -7.23
N ASP A 215 14.82 -5.82 -6.15
CA ASP A 215 14.51 -7.23 -5.92
C ASP A 215 13.05 -7.33 -5.46
N VAL A 216 12.12 -7.44 -6.43
CA VAL A 216 10.69 -7.44 -6.17
C VAL A 216 10.26 -8.58 -5.23
N PRO A 217 10.65 -9.85 -5.42
CA PRO A 217 10.31 -10.92 -4.49
C PRO A 217 10.83 -10.67 -3.07
N GLY A 218 12.11 -10.32 -2.91
CA GLY A 218 12.68 -10.03 -1.59
C GLY A 218 12.04 -8.82 -0.90
N SER A 219 11.62 -7.81 -1.67
CA SER A 219 10.88 -6.66 -1.14
C SER A 219 9.45 -7.02 -0.74
N LEU A 220 8.78 -7.93 -1.47
CA LEU A 220 7.46 -8.44 -1.10
C LEU A 220 7.52 -9.31 0.16
N ASP A 221 8.52 -10.19 0.28
CA ASP A 221 8.77 -10.95 1.51
C ASP A 221 8.90 -10.02 2.72
N ALA A 222 9.67 -8.95 2.59
CA ALA A 222 9.86 -7.98 3.65
C ALA A 222 8.59 -7.19 3.96
N LEU A 223 7.79 -6.81 2.94
CA LEU A 223 6.55 -6.06 3.11
C LEU A 223 5.48 -6.92 3.80
N VAL A 224 5.24 -8.12 3.27
CA VAL A 224 4.22 -9.03 3.81
C VAL A 224 4.63 -9.58 5.17
N GLY A 225 5.94 -9.79 5.39
CA GLY A 225 6.48 -10.15 6.71
C GLY A 225 6.38 -9.04 7.77
N ALA A 226 6.11 -7.78 7.38
CA ALA A 226 5.81 -6.68 8.31
C ALA A 226 4.31 -6.53 8.63
N ILE A 227 3.44 -7.15 7.83
CA ILE A 227 1.99 -7.15 8.05
C ILE A 227 1.65 -8.25 9.06
N ASP A 228 0.77 -7.95 10.01
CA ASP A 228 0.33 -8.90 11.02
C ASP A 228 -0.24 -10.18 10.38
N ASP A 229 0.10 -11.34 10.93
CA ASP A 229 -0.22 -12.65 10.34
C ASP A 229 -1.73 -12.95 10.26
N ASP A 230 -2.55 -12.30 11.07
CA ASP A 230 -4.01 -12.42 11.12
C ASP A 230 -4.72 -11.50 10.11
N LEU A 231 -4.03 -10.53 9.53
CA LEU A 231 -4.61 -9.67 8.51
C LEU A 231 -4.60 -10.36 7.12
N PRO A 232 -5.74 -10.49 6.46
CA PRO A 232 -5.79 -10.98 5.09
C PRO A 232 -5.14 -9.98 4.12
N VAL A 233 -4.25 -10.50 3.27
CA VAL A 233 -3.51 -9.72 2.27
C VAL A 233 -3.94 -10.14 0.88
N LEU A 234 -4.42 -9.18 0.09
CA LEU A 234 -4.67 -9.34 -1.33
C LEU A 234 -3.57 -8.63 -2.12
N VAL A 235 -2.89 -9.36 -2.99
CA VAL A 235 -1.96 -8.80 -3.97
C VAL A 235 -2.67 -8.66 -5.31
N THR A 236 -2.52 -7.55 -6.00
CA THR A 236 -3.04 -7.40 -7.35
C THR A 236 -1.95 -7.05 -8.35
N VAL A 237 -1.94 -7.75 -9.47
CA VAL A 237 -1.15 -7.41 -10.65
C VAL A 237 -2.03 -6.61 -11.60
N GLY A 238 -1.61 -5.40 -11.95
CA GLY A 238 -2.37 -4.51 -12.80
C GLY A 238 -2.36 -4.91 -14.28
N PRO A 239 -3.03 -4.11 -15.16
CA PRO A 239 -3.11 -4.35 -16.60
C PRO A 239 -1.74 -4.50 -17.26
N ALA A 240 -1.61 -5.47 -18.17
CA ALA A 240 -0.32 -5.94 -18.71
C ALA A 240 0.55 -4.87 -19.37
N GLY A 241 -0.05 -3.86 -20.01
CA GLY A 241 0.68 -2.82 -20.73
C GLY A 241 1.09 -1.61 -19.89
N LEU A 242 0.68 -1.55 -18.62
CA LEU A 242 0.99 -0.43 -17.73
C LEU A 242 2.27 -0.65 -16.92
N PHE A 243 2.64 -1.91 -16.70
CA PHE A 243 3.80 -2.30 -15.89
C PHE A 243 4.92 -2.90 -16.72
N ASN A 244 6.13 -2.87 -16.21
CA ASN A 244 7.20 -3.69 -16.77
C ASN A 244 6.83 -5.16 -16.62
N ARG A 245 6.84 -5.91 -17.74
CA ARG A 245 6.43 -7.31 -17.76
C ARG A 245 7.21 -8.18 -16.76
N GLY A 246 8.52 -7.97 -16.65
CA GLY A 246 9.33 -8.73 -15.70
C GLY A 246 8.96 -8.47 -14.24
N VAL A 247 8.48 -7.25 -13.91
CA VAL A 247 7.95 -6.93 -12.57
C VAL A 247 6.61 -7.60 -12.34
N SER A 248 5.70 -7.53 -13.32
CA SER A 248 4.37 -8.18 -13.21
C SER A 248 4.48 -9.69 -13.08
N ASP A 249 5.38 -10.33 -13.87
CA ASP A 249 5.63 -11.76 -13.78
C ASP A 249 6.22 -12.11 -12.38
N ALA A 250 7.21 -11.33 -11.90
CA ALA A 250 7.80 -11.56 -10.58
C ALA A 250 6.81 -11.42 -9.41
N ILE A 251 5.87 -10.47 -9.48
CA ILE A 251 4.83 -10.32 -8.45
C ILE A 251 3.88 -11.54 -8.47
N ALA A 252 3.43 -11.96 -9.67
CA ALA A 252 2.51 -13.08 -9.78
C ALA A 252 3.17 -14.40 -9.36
N ASP A 253 4.38 -14.68 -9.84
CA ASP A 253 5.14 -15.88 -9.47
C ASP A 253 5.39 -15.93 -7.95
N TRP A 254 5.76 -14.78 -7.36
CA TRP A 254 5.95 -14.66 -5.91
C TRP A 254 4.64 -14.91 -5.14
N ALA A 255 3.51 -14.38 -5.58
CA ALA A 255 2.23 -14.59 -4.91
C ALA A 255 1.77 -16.06 -5.00
N ASP A 256 2.02 -16.73 -6.12
CA ASP A 256 1.75 -18.16 -6.28
C ASP A 256 2.65 -19.03 -5.38
N GLU A 257 3.89 -18.61 -5.12
CA GLU A 257 4.82 -19.27 -4.19
C GLU A 257 4.48 -19.02 -2.71
N ASN A 258 3.69 -17.99 -2.41
CA ASN A 258 3.27 -17.57 -1.06
C ASN A 258 1.74 -17.64 -0.88
N ASP A 259 1.09 -18.62 -1.51
CA ASP A 259 -0.37 -18.81 -1.49
C ASP A 259 -0.92 -19.20 -0.10
N ASP A 260 -0.04 -19.55 0.83
CA ASP A 260 -0.35 -19.77 2.24
C ASP A 260 -0.43 -18.47 3.07
N ARG A 261 -0.02 -17.34 2.50
CA ARG A 261 0.02 -16.04 3.20
C ARG A 261 -0.76 -14.93 2.49
N VAL A 262 -0.84 -14.98 1.17
CA VAL A 262 -1.51 -13.95 0.36
C VAL A 262 -2.47 -14.56 -0.66
N SER A 263 -3.49 -13.81 -1.06
CA SER A 263 -4.29 -14.12 -2.23
C SER A 263 -3.93 -13.20 -3.40
N LEU A 264 -4.17 -13.65 -4.64
CA LEU A 264 -3.80 -12.94 -5.86
C LEU A 264 -5.03 -12.61 -6.72
N VAL A 265 -5.08 -11.37 -7.21
CA VAL A 265 -5.94 -10.96 -8.34
C VAL A 265 -5.04 -10.51 -9.49
N ASP A 266 -4.93 -11.31 -10.52
CA ASP A 266 -4.14 -11.03 -11.72
C ASP A 266 -5.03 -10.44 -12.83
N LEU A 267 -4.85 -9.14 -13.11
CA LEU A 267 -5.65 -8.42 -14.11
C LEU A 267 -5.00 -8.36 -15.49
N ARG A 268 -3.87 -9.04 -15.71
CA ARG A 268 -3.16 -9.01 -17.00
C ARG A 268 -3.96 -9.57 -18.17
N GLY A 269 -4.90 -10.49 -17.89
CA GLY A 269 -5.82 -11.05 -18.90
C GLY A 269 -7.26 -10.53 -18.78
N GLU A 270 -7.59 -9.81 -17.70
CA GLU A 270 -8.94 -9.40 -17.36
C GLU A 270 -9.24 -7.94 -17.76
N ALA A 271 -8.23 -7.10 -17.83
CA ALA A 271 -8.31 -5.71 -18.25
C ALA A 271 -7.63 -5.51 -19.62
N PRO A 272 -8.02 -4.48 -20.41
CA PRO A 272 -7.25 -4.07 -21.58
C PRO A 272 -5.78 -3.76 -21.20
N ASP A 273 -4.82 -4.10 -22.04
CA ASP A 273 -3.39 -3.88 -21.77
C ASP A 273 -3.05 -2.45 -21.31
N LEU A 274 -3.67 -1.45 -21.95
CA LEU A 274 -3.52 -0.04 -21.61
C LEU A 274 -4.81 0.49 -20.98
N ALA A 275 -5.35 -0.23 -20.00
CA ALA A 275 -6.55 0.17 -19.31
C ALA A 275 -6.39 1.55 -18.67
N ASN A 276 -7.40 2.41 -18.84
CA ASN A 276 -7.50 3.61 -18.02
C ASN A 276 -7.98 3.25 -16.60
N ALA A 277 -8.00 4.22 -15.70
CA ALA A 277 -8.35 4.00 -14.30
C ALA A 277 -9.76 3.42 -14.09
N GLU A 278 -10.76 3.81 -14.92
CA GLU A 278 -12.11 3.26 -14.85
C GLU A 278 -12.17 1.79 -15.30
N GLN A 279 -11.43 1.46 -16.37
CA GLN A 279 -11.36 0.09 -16.87
C GLN A 279 -10.65 -0.82 -15.88
N TRP A 280 -9.59 -0.31 -15.24
CA TRP A 280 -8.90 -1.05 -14.17
C TRP A 280 -9.83 -1.29 -12.97
N ALA A 281 -10.44 -0.23 -12.43
CA ALA A 281 -11.38 -0.33 -11.32
C ALA A 281 -12.52 -1.33 -11.60
N THR A 282 -13.09 -1.28 -12.83
CA THR A 282 -14.15 -2.21 -13.25
C THR A 282 -13.66 -3.64 -13.36
N ALA A 283 -12.45 -3.88 -13.89
CA ALA A 283 -11.88 -5.21 -13.99
C ALA A 283 -11.58 -5.80 -12.61
N PHE A 284 -11.05 -4.98 -11.70
CA PHE A 284 -10.79 -5.40 -10.32
C PHE A 284 -12.08 -5.77 -9.58
N GLY A 285 -13.11 -4.90 -9.60
CA GLY A 285 -14.42 -5.21 -8.99
C GLY A 285 -15.02 -6.50 -9.54
N ARG A 286 -15.02 -6.69 -10.88
CA ARG A 286 -15.49 -7.94 -11.50
C ARG A 286 -14.71 -9.17 -11.02
N ALA A 287 -13.39 -9.09 -10.92
CA ALA A 287 -12.58 -10.20 -10.44
C ALA A 287 -12.89 -10.57 -8.98
N LEU A 288 -13.19 -9.56 -8.15
CA LEU A 288 -13.66 -9.78 -6.78
C LEU A 288 -15.03 -10.45 -6.74
N ASP A 289 -16.00 -9.98 -7.54
CA ASP A 289 -17.34 -10.55 -7.64
C ASP A 289 -17.31 -12.03 -8.08
N GLU A 290 -16.47 -12.34 -9.08
CA GLU A 290 -16.28 -13.70 -9.58
C GLU A 290 -15.67 -14.61 -8.50
N ALA A 291 -14.68 -14.15 -7.76
CA ALA A 291 -14.04 -14.89 -6.68
C ALA A 291 -14.96 -15.08 -5.46
N GLY A 292 -15.76 -14.07 -5.10
CA GLY A 292 -16.75 -14.13 -4.01
C GLY A 292 -17.91 -15.07 -4.29
N THR A 293 -18.19 -15.35 -5.58
CA THR A 293 -19.29 -16.26 -6.00
C THR A 293 -18.88 -17.74 -5.98
N ILE A 294 -17.58 -18.04 -5.96
CA ILE A 294 -17.05 -19.41 -5.88
C ILE A 294 -17.06 -19.83 -4.40
N THR A 295 -18.26 -20.22 -3.92
CA THR A 295 -18.37 -20.89 -2.61
C THR A 295 -17.76 -22.28 -2.73
N PRO A 296 -16.90 -22.73 -1.82
CA PRO A 296 -16.22 -24.02 -1.86
C PRO A 296 -17.18 -25.22 -1.74
#